data_9705e8a406d36822c4065b15aa16adf2
#
_entry.id   9705e8a406d36822c4065b15aa16adf2
#
_cell.length_a   1.000
_cell.length_b   1.000
_cell.length_c   1.000
_cell.angle_alpha   90.00
_cell.angle_beta   90.00
_cell.angle_gamma   90.00
#
_symmetry.space_group_name_H-M   'P 1'
#
loop_
_entity.id
_entity.type
_entity.pdbx_description
1 polymer ?
#
loop_
_entity_poly.entity_id
_entity_poly.type
_entity_poly.pdbx_seq_one_letter_code
_entity_poly.pdbx_strand_id
1 'polypeptide(L)'
;MIFEHEIPKGSRLYFGASAKRKRVLENQVCDILEKSGFEEILTPNFSYSQHQAIANEKKLIKFSDEQNEQVSLRADSTLDVVRIITKRLGRTTAHRKWFYVQPIFTYPSKEEYQIGCEWIDHNNIADVMNLTAKILKALKIEPILQISNINIPMLVSKELNLDIDLFKNGEIATLFKLNCEWLNKLIKVKDIKSLENVIKIVPVSIKAELEKLLSKAKEVDYGNIIIAPLYYGALR
;
A
#
# COMPACT_ATOMS: atom_id res chain seq x y z
N MET A 1 -4.47 33.38 -20.07
CA MET A 1 -5.93 33.28 -20.34
C MET A 1 -6.27 31.80 -20.29
N ILE A 2 -7.31 31.37 -19.59
CA ILE A 2 -7.77 29.98 -19.53
C ILE A 2 -9.07 29.93 -20.34
N PHE A 3 -9.16 28.99 -21.31
CA PHE A 3 -10.36 28.82 -22.13
C PHE A 3 -11.32 27.83 -21.47
N GLU A 4 -12.61 27.96 -21.73
CA GLU A 4 -13.67 27.12 -21.14
C GLU A 4 -13.48 25.61 -21.35
N HIS A 5 -12.85 25.20 -22.44
CA HIS A 5 -12.60 23.80 -22.79
C HIS A 5 -11.30 23.26 -22.23
N GLU A 6 -10.50 24.07 -21.54
CA GLU A 6 -9.25 23.61 -20.94
C GLU A 6 -9.52 22.78 -19.68
N ILE A 7 -8.73 21.72 -19.52
CA ILE A 7 -8.81 20.81 -18.37
C ILE A 7 -7.73 21.22 -17.36
N PRO A 8 -8.07 21.37 -16.07
CA PRO A 8 -7.10 21.73 -15.04
C PRO A 8 -5.92 20.77 -15.02
N LYS A 9 -4.72 21.30 -14.81
CA LYS A 9 -3.51 20.49 -14.67
C LYS A 9 -3.67 19.51 -13.49
N GLY A 10 -3.54 18.23 -13.76
CA GLY A 10 -3.74 17.17 -12.76
C GLY A 10 -5.05 16.40 -12.90
N SER A 11 -6.02 16.94 -13.68
CA SER A 11 -7.23 16.21 -14.09
C SER A 11 -7.03 15.52 -15.45
N ARG A 12 -7.85 14.53 -15.74
CA ARG A 12 -7.70 13.72 -16.96
C ARG A 12 -9.03 13.45 -17.65
N LEU A 13 -9.09 13.78 -18.92
CA LEU A 13 -10.22 13.42 -19.78
C LEU A 13 -10.06 11.99 -20.31
N TYR A 14 -11.10 11.19 -20.15
CA TYR A 14 -11.24 9.89 -20.79
C TYR A 14 -12.35 9.95 -21.83
N PHE A 15 -12.07 9.56 -23.08
CA PHE A 15 -13.07 9.52 -24.15
C PHE A 15 -12.84 8.35 -25.10
N GLY A 16 -13.89 7.94 -25.82
CA GLY A 16 -13.83 6.87 -26.82
C GLY A 16 -13.15 5.60 -26.28
N ALA A 17 -12.08 5.17 -26.94
CA ALA A 17 -11.37 3.95 -26.61
C ALA A 17 -10.73 4.00 -25.19
N SER A 18 -10.26 5.16 -24.72
CA SER A 18 -9.67 5.29 -23.40
C SER A 18 -10.70 5.13 -22.28
N ALA A 19 -11.89 5.72 -22.43
CA ALA A 19 -13.00 5.56 -21.50
C ALA A 19 -13.49 4.11 -21.44
N LYS A 20 -13.62 3.46 -22.64
CA LYS A 20 -13.99 2.05 -22.72
C LYS A 20 -12.96 1.15 -22.03
N ARG A 21 -11.66 1.39 -22.24
CA ARG A 21 -10.59 0.62 -21.61
C ARG A 21 -10.60 0.77 -20.10
N LYS A 22 -10.76 1.99 -19.58
CA LYS A 22 -10.88 2.25 -18.14
C LYS A 22 -12.02 1.42 -17.54
N ARG A 23 -13.22 1.46 -18.12
CA ARG A 23 -14.39 0.71 -17.64
C ARG A 23 -14.17 -0.80 -17.67
N VAL A 24 -13.58 -1.33 -18.75
CA VAL A 24 -13.27 -2.77 -18.85
C VAL A 24 -12.31 -3.20 -17.74
N LEU A 25 -11.28 -2.40 -17.47
CA LEU A 25 -10.31 -2.67 -16.39
C LEU A 25 -11.00 -2.67 -15.02
N GLU A 26 -11.81 -1.65 -14.75
CA GLU A 26 -12.57 -1.53 -13.49
C GLU A 26 -13.47 -2.75 -13.29
N ASN A 27 -14.27 -3.11 -14.29
CA ASN A 27 -15.17 -4.26 -14.22
C ASN A 27 -14.39 -5.58 -13.96
N GLN A 28 -13.26 -5.78 -14.63
CA GLN A 28 -12.43 -6.99 -14.38
C GLN A 28 -11.96 -7.09 -12.94
N VAL A 29 -11.58 -5.97 -12.34
CA VAL A 29 -11.15 -5.96 -10.93
C VAL A 29 -12.33 -6.16 -10.00
N CYS A 30 -13.46 -5.50 -10.23
CA CYS A 30 -14.68 -5.69 -9.46
C CYS A 30 -15.11 -7.16 -9.46
N ASP A 31 -15.18 -7.80 -10.62
CA ASP A 31 -15.54 -9.22 -10.75
C ASP A 31 -14.64 -10.15 -9.93
N ILE A 32 -13.33 -9.86 -9.87
CA ILE A 32 -12.38 -10.66 -9.10
C ILE A 32 -12.60 -10.46 -7.60
N LEU A 33 -12.84 -9.23 -7.17
CA LEU A 33 -13.06 -8.89 -5.77
C LEU A 33 -14.39 -9.47 -5.26
N GLU A 34 -15.48 -9.33 -6.02
CA GLU A 34 -16.78 -9.94 -5.71
C GLU A 34 -16.70 -11.47 -5.61
N LYS A 35 -16.05 -12.13 -6.59
CA LYS A 35 -15.79 -13.59 -6.53
C LYS A 35 -14.89 -14.02 -5.36
N SER A 36 -14.15 -13.08 -4.79
CA SER A 36 -13.33 -13.30 -3.59
C SER A 36 -14.08 -12.95 -2.28
N GLY A 37 -15.38 -12.63 -2.39
CA GLY A 37 -16.28 -12.36 -1.28
C GLY A 37 -16.19 -10.93 -0.72
N PHE A 38 -15.71 -9.98 -1.51
CA PHE A 38 -15.75 -8.56 -1.16
C PHE A 38 -17.04 -7.92 -1.70
N GLU A 39 -17.61 -7.00 -0.93
CA GLU A 39 -18.74 -6.17 -1.33
C GLU A 39 -18.29 -4.77 -1.66
N GLU A 40 -18.90 -4.15 -2.67
CA GLU A 40 -18.57 -2.79 -3.04
C GLU A 40 -19.11 -1.78 -2.04
N ILE A 41 -18.29 -0.77 -1.72
CA ILE A 41 -18.68 0.39 -0.93
C ILE A 41 -18.27 1.67 -1.65
N LEU A 42 -19.20 2.59 -1.83
CA LEU A 42 -18.93 3.92 -2.36
C LEU A 42 -19.14 4.94 -1.24
N THR A 43 -18.11 5.71 -0.94
CA THR A 43 -18.17 6.77 0.06
C THR A 43 -18.44 8.12 -0.60
N PRO A 44 -19.04 9.11 0.11
CA PRO A 44 -19.18 10.47 -0.41
C PRO A 44 -17.83 11.07 -0.82
N ASN A 45 -17.85 11.96 -1.83
CA ASN A 45 -16.65 12.70 -2.22
C ASN A 45 -16.27 13.77 -1.18
N PHE A 46 -17.20 14.16 -0.31
CA PHE A 46 -17.03 15.17 0.74
C PHE A 46 -16.86 14.53 2.10
N SER A 47 -15.97 15.05 2.91
CA SER A 47 -15.69 14.54 4.25
C SER A 47 -15.42 15.69 5.23
N TYR A 48 -15.96 15.60 6.46
CA TYR A 48 -15.75 16.61 7.51
C TYR A 48 -14.41 16.50 8.25
N SER A 49 -13.71 15.41 8.22
CA SER A 49 -12.59 15.20 9.16
C SER A 49 -11.45 14.32 8.67
N GLN A 50 -11.20 14.27 7.37
CA GLN A 50 -10.03 13.54 6.87
C GLN A 50 -8.69 14.15 7.29
N HIS A 51 -8.65 15.44 7.56
CA HIS A 51 -7.43 16.18 7.85
C HIS A 51 -6.63 15.62 9.03
N GLN A 52 -7.29 15.08 10.07
CA GLN A 52 -6.59 14.54 11.25
C GLN A 52 -5.81 13.26 10.97
N ALA A 53 -6.20 12.51 9.95
CA ALA A 53 -5.59 11.21 9.61
C ALA A 53 -4.61 11.30 8.43
N ILE A 54 -4.55 12.43 7.73
CA ILE A 54 -3.68 12.63 6.57
C ILE A 54 -2.39 13.33 7.03
N ALA A 55 -1.26 12.66 6.80
CA ALA A 55 0.08 13.15 7.18
C ALA A 55 0.46 14.52 6.56
N ASN A 56 -0.16 14.90 5.44
CA ASN A 56 0.11 16.17 4.78
C ASN A 56 -1.19 16.95 4.47
N GLU A 57 -1.65 17.74 5.43
CA GLU A 57 -2.85 18.57 5.29
C GLU A 57 -2.81 19.57 4.12
N LYS A 58 -1.61 19.97 3.66
CA LYS A 58 -1.45 20.87 2.51
C LYS A 58 -1.94 20.27 1.20
N LYS A 59 -2.12 18.95 1.16
CA LYS A 59 -2.69 18.25 0.00
C LYS A 59 -4.21 18.23 -0.02
N LEU A 60 -4.89 18.64 1.04
CA LEU A 60 -6.34 18.65 1.10
C LEU A 60 -6.92 19.85 0.32
N ILE A 61 -7.98 19.58 -0.45
CA ILE A 61 -8.84 20.64 -1.01
C ILE A 61 -9.94 20.88 0.00
N LYS A 62 -9.89 22.02 0.69
CA LYS A 62 -10.79 22.40 1.78
C LYS A 62 -11.70 23.56 1.37
N PHE A 63 -12.92 23.56 1.88
CA PHE A 63 -13.91 24.64 1.75
C PHE A 63 -14.88 24.60 2.93
N SER A 64 -15.75 25.61 3.05
CA SER A 64 -16.82 25.62 4.07
C SER A 64 -18.15 25.23 3.46
N ASP A 65 -18.97 24.51 4.21
CA ASP A 65 -20.37 24.27 3.86
C ASP A 65 -21.29 25.46 4.27
N GLU A 66 -22.59 25.30 4.11
CA GLU A 66 -23.59 26.33 4.42
C GLU A 66 -23.64 26.70 5.90
N GLN A 67 -23.19 25.82 6.80
CA GLN A 67 -23.11 26.00 8.24
C GLN A 67 -21.73 26.50 8.69
N ASN A 68 -20.83 26.88 7.76
CA ASN A 68 -19.42 27.22 7.98
C ASN A 68 -18.57 26.11 8.61
N GLU A 69 -19.03 24.85 8.52
CA GLU A 69 -18.22 23.70 8.90
C GLU A 69 -17.16 23.41 7.82
N GLN A 70 -15.98 23.01 8.27
CA GLN A 70 -14.89 22.69 7.34
C GLN A 70 -15.10 21.34 6.67
N VAL A 71 -15.21 21.36 5.36
CA VAL A 71 -15.35 20.20 4.50
C VAL A 71 -14.10 20.04 3.62
N SER A 72 -13.73 18.85 3.30
CA SER A 72 -12.69 18.54 2.31
C SER A 72 -13.19 17.58 1.24
N LEU A 73 -12.60 17.65 0.05
CA LEU A 73 -12.71 16.56 -0.91
C LEU A 73 -11.91 15.36 -0.42
N ARG A 74 -12.40 14.16 -0.73
CA ARG A 74 -11.75 12.90 -0.38
C ARG A 74 -10.35 12.82 -1.00
N ALA A 75 -9.31 12.84 -0.15
CA ALA A 75 -7.92 12.75 -0.57
C ALA A 75 -7.36 11.32 -0.49
N ASP A 76 -8.05 10.44 0.23
CA ASP A 76 -7.72 9.03 0.38
C ASP A 76 -8.99 8.23 0.66
N SER A 77 -9.23 7.18 -0.11
CA SER A 77 -10.44 6.36 0.02
C SER A 77 -10.39 5.43 1.23
N THR A 78 -9.22 4.88 1.57
CA THR A 78 -9.05 3.94 2.69
C THR A 78 -9.54 4.54 4.00
N LEU A 79 -9.14 5.80 4.29
CA LEU A 79 -9.51 6.48 5.53
C LEU A 79 -11.02 6.64 5.69
N ASP A 80 -11.73 7.04 4.63
CA ASP A 80 -13.17 7.19 4.68
C ASP A 80 -13.89 5.84 4.78
N VAL A 81 -13.45 4.86 4.00
CA VAL A 81 -14.01 3.50 4.01
C VAL A 81 -13.85 2.87 5.39
N VAL A 82 -12.64 2.84 5.94
CA VAL A 82 -12.37 2.25 7.26
C VAL A 82 -13.18 2.96 8.35
N ARG A 83 -13.25 4.29 8.33
CA ARG A 83 -14.03 5.07 9.29
C ARG A 83 -15.52 4.76 9.22
N ILE A 84 -16.09 4.68 8.02
CA ILE A 84 -17.51 4.38 7.82
C ILE A 84 -17.80 2.95 8.25
N ILE A 85 -16.98 1.98 7.86
CA ILE A 85 -17.17 0.57 8.23
C ILE A 85 -17.09 0.41 9.75
N THR A 86 -16.06 0.96 10.38
CA THR A 86 -15.83 0.72 11.82
C THR A 86 -16.79 1.50 12.72
N LYS A 87 -17.17 2.72 12.33
CA LYS A 87 -17.96 3.61 13.20
C LYS A 87 -19.45 3.65 12.88
N ARG A 88 -19.83 3.46 11.61
CA ARG A 88 -21.23 3.54 11.19
C ARG A 88 -21.81 2.18 10.86
N LEU A 89 -21.21 1.45 9.92
CA LEU A 89 -21.71 0.16 9.45
C LEU A 89 -21.36 -0.98 10.41
N GLY A 90 -20.26 -0.92 11.14
CA GLY A 90 -19.82 -1.97 12.04
C GLY A 90 -20.78 -2.32 13.19
N ARG A 91 -21.79 -1.48 13.40
CA ARG A 91 -22.89 -1.75 14.35
C ARG A 91 -24.02 -2.58 13.75
N THR A 92 -24.11 -2.65 12.42
CA THR A 92 -25.26 -3.25 11.71
C THR A 92 -24.86 -4.38 10.77
N THR A 93 -23.58 -4.54 10.46
CA THR A 93 -23.10 -5.61 9.57
C THR A 93 -21.94 -6.38 10.18
N ALA A 94 -21.98 -7.72 10.03
CA ALA A 94 -20.86 -8.60 10.33
C ALA A 94 -19.88 -8.74 9.16
N HIS A 95 -20.21 -8.17 7.98
CA HIS A 95 -19.35 -8.25 6.80
C HIS A 95 -18.01 -7.54 7.02
N ARG A 96 -16.90 -8.14 6.54
CA ARG A 96 -15.55 -7.69 6.82
C ARG A 96 -14.70 -7.45 5.58
N LYS A 97 -15.24 -7.70 4.38
CA LYS A 97 -14.52 -7.60 3.11
C LYS A 97 -15.16 -6.55 2.23
N TRP A 98 -14.51 -5.39 2.09
CA TRP A 98 -15.04 -4.27 1.32
C TRP A 98 -14.09 -3.88 0.21
N PHE A 99 -14.60 -3.47 -0.95
CA PHE A 99 -13.79 -2.86 -1.99
C PHE A 99 -14.43 -1.59 -2.52
N TYR A 100 -13.65 -0.79 -3.22
CA TYR A 100 -14.12 0.45 -3.82
C TYR A 100 -13.37 0.75 -5.11
N VAL A 101 -14.07 1.43 -6.04
CA VAL A 101 -13.52 2.05 -7.26
C VAL A 101 -14.01 3.48 -7.30
N GLN A 102 -13.19 4.43 -6.87
CA GLN A 102 -13.64 5.81 -6.70
C GLN A 102 -12.50 6.83 -6.84
N PRO A 103 -12.81 8.09 -7.24
CA PRO A 103 -11.80 9.12 -7.36
C PRO A 103 -11.34 9.64 -6.01
N ILE A 104 -10.09 10.09 -5.97
CA ILE A 104 -9.51 10.92 -4.91
C ILE A 104 -9.03 12.24 -5.49
N PHE A 105 -8.98 13.26 -4.65
CA PHE A 105 -8.69 14.63 -5.04
C PHE A 105 -7.62 15.21 -4.15
N THR A 106 -6.56 15.77 -4.75
CA THR A 106 -5.52 16.45 -3.99
C THR A 106 -5.19 17.81 -4.60
N TYR A 107 -4.84 18.75 -3.71
CA TYR A 107 -4.47 20.10 -4.11
C TYR A 107 -3.28 20.10 -5.09
N PRO A 108 -3.26 20.98 -6.10
CA PRO A 108 -4.25 22.02 -6.37
C PRO A 108 -5.49 21.53 -7.16
N SER A 109 -5.39 20.51 -8.00
CA SER A 109 -6.47 20.04 -8.87
C SER A 109 -6.18 18.63 -9.42
N LYS A 110 -5.53 17.79 -8.61
CA LYS A 110 -5.18 16.44 -9.02
C LYS A 110 -6.35 15.50 -8.72
N GLU A 111 -6.77 14.77 -9.76
CA GLU A 111 -7.78 13.72 -9.70
C GLU A 111 -7.15 12.38 -10.07
N GLU A 112 -7.30 11.38 -9.21
CA GLU A 112 -6.83 10.01 -9.46
C GLU A 112 -7.93 9.03 -9.08
N TYR A 113 -8.05 7.93 -9.82
CA TYR A 113 -8.95 6.84 -9.46
C TYR A 113 -8.19 5.80 -8.64
N GLN A 114 -8.74 5.46 -7.48
CA GLN A 114 -8.25 4.38 -6.64
C GLN A 114 -9.16 3.17 -6.77
N ILE A 115 -8.55 2.00 -6.92
CA ILE A 115 -9.17 0.71 -6.69
C ILE A 115 -8.51 0.15 -5.44
N GLY A 116 -9.28 -0.13 -4.41
CA GLY A 116 -8.77 -0.66 -3.16
C GLY A 116 -9.72 -1.65 -2.53
N CYS A 117 -9.21 -2.43 -1.60
CA CYS A 117 -10.02 -3.32 -0.78
C CYS A 117 -9.53 -3.30 0.67
N GLU A 118 -10.48 -3.39 1.58
CA GLU A 118 -10.25 -3.42 3.02
C GLU A 118 -10.76 -4.76 3.59
N TRP A 119 -9.86 -5.51 4.16
CA TRP A 119 -10.16 -6.78 4.81
C TRP A 119 -10.02 -6.62 6.32
N ILE A 120 -11.11 -6.27 6.97
CA ILE A 120 -11.14 -5.94 8.38
C ILE A 120 -10.95 -7.21 9.23
N ASP A 121 -10.16 -7.10 10.31
CA ASP A 121 -9.82 -8.16 11.25
C ASP A 121 -9.14 -9.39 10.61
N HIS A 122 -8.51 -9.23 9.44
CA HIS A 122 -7.76 -10.27 8.77
C HIS A 122 -6.25 -10.11 9.01
N ASN A 123 -5.61 -11.17 9.53
CA ASN A 123 -4.23 -11.11 9.98
C ASN A 123 -3.22 -11.76 9.01
N ASN A 124 -3.69 -12.44 7.96
CA ASN A 124 -2.79 -13.10 7.01
C ASN A 124 -2.49 -12.22 5.80
N ILE A 125 -1.35 -11.54 5.83
CA ILE A 125 -0.92 -10.67 4.72
C ILE A 125 -0.65 -11.44 3.42
N ALA A 126 -0.33 -12.73 3.47
CA ALA A 126 -0.11 -13.53 2.27
C ALA A 126 -1.38 -13.65 1.42
N ASP A 127 -2.56 -13.74 2.05
CA ASP A 127 -3.84 -13.77 1.32
C ASP A 127 -4.07 -12.47 0.55
N VAL A 128 -3.71 -11.32 1.14
CA VAL A 128 -3.80 -10.00 0.47
C VAL A 128 -2.82 -9.92 -0.69
N MET A 129 -1.59 -10.41 -0.52
CA MET A 129 -0.58 -10.47 -1.60
C MET A 129 -1.05 -11.37 -2.74
N ASN A 130 -1.60 -12.54 -2.43
CA ASN A 130 -2.12 -13.48 -3.43
C ASN A 130 -3.32 -12.91 -4.19
N LEU A 131 -4.23 -12.21 -3.50
CA LEU A 131 -5.34 -11.52 -4.14
C LEU A 131 -4.84 -10.41 -5.08
N THR A 132 -3.88 -9.61 -4.63
CA THR A 132 -3.28 -8.55 -5.45
C THR A 132 -2.59 -9.14 -6.69
N ALA A 133 -1.81 -10.20 -6.53
CA ALA A 133 -1.15 -10.90 -7.64
C ALA A 133 -2.17 -11.45 -8.66
N LYS A 134 -3.28 -12.02 -8.17
CA LYS A 134 -4.39 -12.50 -9.00
C LYS A 134 -5.01 -11.38 -9.84
N ILE A 135 -5.25 -10.21 -9.23
CA ILE A 135 -5.80 -9.03 -9.92
C ILE A 135 -4.83 -8.56 -11.01
N LEU A 136 -3.55 -8.35 -10.66
CA LEU A 136 -2.56 -7.87 -11.61
C LEU A 136 -2.33 -8.83 -12.78
N LYS A 137 -2.30 -10.13 -12.51
CA LYS A 137 -2.22 -11.16 -13.55
C LYS A 137 -3.43 -11.12 -14.51
N ALA A 138 -4.65 -10.93 -14.00
CA ALA A 138 -5.85 -10.79 -14.82
C ALA A 138 -5.79 -9.54 -15.71
N LEU A 139 -5.18 -8.46 -15.23
CA LEU A 139 -4.92 -7.23 -15.98
C LEU A 139 -3.73 -7.33 -16.95
N LYS A 140 -3.08 -8.49 -17.03
CA LYS A 140 -1.84 -8.73 -17.81
C LYS A 140 -0.69 -7.81 -17.39
N ILE A 141 -0.61 -7.52 -16.10
CA ILE A 141 0.50 -6.79 -15.47
C ILE A 141 1.35 -7.82 -14.74
N GLU A 142 2.64 -7.86 -15.06
CA GLU A 142 3.62 -8.74 -14.43
C GLU A 142 4.55 -7.93 -13.52
N PRO A 143 4.14 -7.61 -12.30
CA PRO A 143 4.95 -6.84 -11.38
C PRO A 143 6.05 -7.70 -10.77
N ILE A 144 7.04 -7.05 -10.18
CA ILE A 144 7.93 -7.65 -9.20
C ILE A 144 7.31 -7.42 -7.82
N LEU A 145 7.05 -8.50 -7.09
CA LEU A 145 6.58 -8.42 -5.72
C LEU A 145 7.79 -8.36 -4.78
N GLN A 146 8.01 -7.22 -4.14
CA GLN A 146 9.02 -7.08 -3.11
C GLN A 146 8.42 -7.35 -1.74
N ILE A 147 9.00 -8.33 -1.02
CA ILE A 147 8.59 -8.70 0.33
C ILE A 147 9.68 -8.23 1.31
N SER A 148 9.28 -7.52 2.34
CA SER A 148 10.14 -7.00 3.39
C SER A 148 9.45 -7.05 4.76
N ASN A 149 10.23 -6.87 5.83
CA ASN A 149 9.72 -6.72 7.18
C ASN A 149 10.47 -5.57 7.87
N ILE A 150 9.75 -4.49 8.17
CA ILE A 150 10.30 -3.26 8.75
C ILE A 150 11.00 -3.46 10.11
N ASN A 151 10.64 -4.51 10.85
CA ASN A 151 11.29 -4.83 12.11
C ASN A 151 12.76 -5.27 11.92
N ILE A 152 13.10 -5.84 10.76
CA ILE A 152 14.46 -6.33 10.52
C ILE A 152 15.47 -5.19 10.49
N PRO A 153 15.33 -4.13 9.67
CA PRO A 153 16.26 -3.00 9.73
C PRO A 153 16.28 -2.31 11.09
N MET A 154 15.16 -2.26 11.83
CA MET A 154 15.13 -1.72 13.19
C MET A 154 15.99 -2.55 14.16
N LEU A 155 15.91 -3.88 14.08
CA LEU A 155 16.73 -4.78 14.89
C LEU A 155 18.20 -4.74 14.50
N VAL A 156 18.52 -4.66 13.19
CA VAL A 156 19.89 -4.50 12.69
C VAL A 156 20.50 -3.19 13.17
N SER A 157 19.74 -2.08 13.09
CA SER A 157 20.15 -0.77 13.62
C SER A 157 20.52 -0.87 15.11
N LYS A 158 19.68 -1.53 15.91
CA LYS A 158 19.91 -1.72 17.34
C LYS A 158 21.10 -2.63 17.62
N GLU A 159 21.22 -3.76 16.92
CA GLU A 159 22.29 -4.75 17.11
C GLU A 159 23.68 -4.17 16.80
N LEU A 160 23.79 -3.33 15.80
CA LEU A 160 25.04 -2.73 15.34
C LEU A 160 25.24 -1.29 15.80
N ASN A 161 24.33 -0.76 16.62
CA ASN A 161 24.32 0.63 17.08
C ASN A 161 24.43 1.64 15.91
N LEU A 162 23.61 1.42 14.86
CA LEU A 162 23.55 2.26 13.68
C LEU A 162 22.36 3.22 13.74
N ASP A 163 22.48 4.36 13.06
CA ASP A 163 21.35 5.25 12.88
C ASP A 163 20.32 4.60 11.94
N ILE A 164 19.06 4.57 12.37
CA ILE A 164 17.95 4.03 11.59
C ILE A 164 17.73 4.83 10.29
N ASP A 165 18.15 6.07 10.23
CA ASP A 165 18.02 6.91 9.05
C ASP A 165 18.85 6.41 7.86
N LEU A 166 19.90 5.61 8.09
CA LEU A 166 20.62 4.89 7.03
C LEU A 166 19.67 3.99 6.22
N PHE A 167 18.74 3.31 6.89
CA PHE A 167 17.76 2.44 6.25
C PHE A 167 16.60 3.23 5.65
N LYS A 168 16.13 4.28 6.32
CA LYS A 168 15.07 5.17 5.82
C LYS A 168 15.47 5.90 4.54
N ASN A 169 16.73 6.34 4.47
CA ASN A 169 17.27 7.05 3.32
C ASN A 169 17.77 6.12 2.21
N GLY A 170 17.79 4.80 2.46
CA GLY A 170 18.28 3.83 1.47
C GLY A 170 19.81 3.82 1.31
N GLU A 171 20.56 4.31 2.31
CA GLU A 171 22.03 4.39 2.31
C GLU A 171 22.71 3.05 2.60
N ILE A 172 22.08 1.95 2.19
CA ILE A 172 22.48 0.56 2.49
C ILE A 172 23.90 0.26 1.98
N ALA A 173 24.34 0.93 0.93
CA ALA A 173 25.70 0.76 0.38
C ALA A 173 26.79 1.08 1.41
N THR A 174 26.51 1.97 2.38
CA THR A 174 27.47 2.32 3.44
C THR A 174 27.69 1.17 4.42
N LEU A 175 26.72 0.26 4.56
CA LEU A 175 26.79 -0.88 5.46
C LEU A 175 27.85 -1.91 5.05
N PHE A 176 28.23 -1.97 3.77
CA PHE A 176 29.32 -2.83 3.33
C PHE A 176 30.69 -2.47 3.94
N LYS A 177 30.85 -1.23 4.44
CA LYS A 177 32.06 -0.77 5.11
C LYS A 177 32.24 -1.34 6.50
N LEU A 178 31.19 -1.93 7.10
CA LEU A 178 31.18 -2.41 8.47
C LEU A 178 31.82 -3.78 8.65
N ASN A 179 32.54 -4.32 7.72
CA ASN A 179 33.25 -5.61 7.79
C ASN A 179 32.55 -6.70 8.64
N CYS A 180 31.21 -6.77 8.51
CA CYS A 180 30.35 -7.68 9.26
C CYS A 180 29.81 -8.76 8.30
N GLU A 181 30.27 -10.01 8.49
CA GLU A 181 30.01 -11.10 7.54
C GLU A 181 28.51 -11.37 7.34
N TRP A 182 27.76 -11.54 8.43
CA TRP A 182 26.33 -11.83 8.35
C TRP A 182 25.55 -10.67 7.73
N LEU A 183 25.92 -9.41 8.03
CA LEU A 183 25.29 -8.22 7.44
C LEU A 183 25.54 -8.17 5.94
N ASN A 184 26.77 -8.42 5.50
CA ASN A 184 27.12 -8.43 4.08
C ASN A 184 26.35 -9.51 3.30
N LYS A 185 26.04 -10.64 3.93
CA LYS A 185 25.18 -11.68 3.37
C LYS A 185 23.71 -11.26 3.38
N LEU A 186 23.25 -10.61 4.47
CA LEU A 186 21.87 -10.12 4.60
C LEU A 186 21.53 -9.05 3.54
N ILE A 187 22.47 -8.14 3.25
CA ILE A 187 22.31 -7.13 2.17
C ILE A 187 22.10 -7.77 0.80
N LYS A 188 22.70 -8.92 0.55
CA LYS A 188 22.65 -9.64 -0.74
C LYS A 188 21.46 -10.59 -0.88
N VAL A 189 20.61 -10.70 0.14
CA VAL A 189 19.40 -11.54 0.06
C VAL A 189 18.45 -10.99 -0.99
N LYS A 190 17.98 -11.87 -1.87
CA LYS A 190 17.02 -11.54 -2.94
C LYS A 190 15.95 -12.60 -3.15
N ASP A 191 16.14 -13.81 -2.61
CA ASP A 191 15.27 -14.96 -2.80
C ASP A 191 15.19 -15.83 -1.53
N ILE A 192 14.29 -16.82 -1.53
CA ILE A 192 14.05 -17.72 -0.40
C ILE A 192 15.33 -18.46 -0.01
N LYS A 193 16.09 -18.98 -0.98
CA LYS A 193 17.30 -19.78 -0.73
C LYS A 193 18.40 -18.96 -0.05
N SER A 194 18.64 -17.73 -0.51
CA SER A 194 19.61 -16.82 0.10
C SER A 194 19.17 -16.40 1.51
N LEU A 195 17.86 -16.21 1.74
CA LEU A 195 17.31 -15.91 3.05
C LEU A 195 17.51 -17.10 4.03
N GLU A 196 17.20 -18.31 3.63
CA GLU A 196 17.43 -19.53 4.45
C GLU A 196 18.88 -19.71 4.88
N ASN A 197 19.82 -19.37 4.00
CA ASN A 197 21.25 -19.44 4.32
C ASN A 197 21.67 -18.37 5.34
N VAL A 198 21.15 -17.16 5.23
CA VAL A 198 21.49 -16.05 6.12
C VAL A 198 20.92 -16.24 7.52
N ILE A 199 19.73 -16.81 7.64
CA ILE A 199 19.10 -17.12 8.94
C ILE A 199 20.01 -17.97 9.85
N LYS A 200 20.89 -18.79 9.29
CA LYS A 200 21.78 -19.69 10.03
C LYS A 200 22.94 -18.94 10.74
N ILE A 201 23.26 -17.74 10.28
CA ILE A 201 24.46 -17.01 10.70
C ILE A 201 24.20 -15.67 11.36
N VAL A 202 22.95 -15.18 11.30
CA VAL A 202 22.56 -13.90 11.94
C VAL A 202 22.46 -14.02 13.45
N PRO A 203 22.58 -12.91 14.19
CA PRO A 203 22.31 -12.87 15.62
C PRO A 203 20.90 -13.35 15.98
N VAL A 204 20.76 -13.95 17.17
CA VAL A 204 19.48 -14.49 17.65
C VAL A 204 18.39 -13.40 17.71
N SER A 205 18.78 -12.16 18.03
CA SER A 205 17.89 -11.00 18.09
C SER A 205 17.14 -10.71 16.77
N ILE A 206 17.73 -11.05 15.63
CA ILE A 206 17.19 -10.77 14.28
C ILE A 206 16.51 -12.02 13.70
N LYS A 207 16.93 -13.20 14.13
CA LYS A 207 16.57 -14.48 13.53
C LYS A 207 15.06 -14.70 13.46
N ALA A 208 14.32 -14.43 14.54
CA ALA A 208 12.87 -14.64 14.61
C ALA A 208 12.10 -13.83 13.54
N GLU A 209 12.51 -12.58 13.30
CA GLU A 209 11.84 -11.74 12.28
C GLU A 209 12.19 -12.17 10.83
N LEU A 210 13.40 -12.71 10.61
CA LEU A 210 13.76 -13.32 9.32
C LEU A 210 12.99 -14.62 9.06
N GLU A 211 12.77 -15.45 10.10
CA GLU A 211 11.95 -16.66 10.01
C GLU A 211 10.49 -16.33 9.68
N LYS A 212 9.93 -15.28 10.28
CA LYS A 212 8.60 -14.76 9.92
C LYS A 212 8.54 -14.29 8.47
N LEU A 213 9.55 -13.55 8.02
CA LEU A 213 9.65 -13.11 6.62
C LEU A 213 9.71 -14.31 5.66
N LEU A 214 10.52 -15.32 6.00
CA LEU A 214 10.64 -16.55 5.23
C LEU A 214 9.32 -17.31 5.15
N SER A 215 8.63 -17.49 6.28
CA SER A 215 7.32 -18.15 6.32
C SER A 215 6.33 -17.43 5.40
N LYS A 216 6.23 -16.11 5.50
CA LYS A 216 5.31 -15.33 4.66
C LYS A 216 5.70 -15.36 3.18
N ALA A 217 6.98 -15.32 2.85
CA ALA A 217 7.44 -15.44 1.47
C ALA A 217 7.08 -16.80 0.84
N LYS A 218 7.07 -17.89 1.63
CA LYS A 218 6.67 -19.24 1.19
C LYS A 218 5.16 -19.40 1.02
N GLU A 219 4.34 -18.62 1.72
CA GLU A 219 2.87 -18.64 1.60
C GLU A 219 2.36 -17.90 0.35
N VAL A 220 3.21 -17.09 -0.30
CA VAL A 220 2.82 -16.30 -1.48
C VAL A 220 2.94 -17.13 -2.75
N ASP A 221 1.81 -17.33 -3.44
CA ASP A 221 1.73 -18.03 -4.73
C ASP A 221 1.98 -17.07 -5.91
N TYR A 222 3.21 -16.56 -6.00
CA TYR A 222 3.63 -15.69 -7.09
C TYR A 222 5.11 -15.91 -7.43
N GLY A 223 5.40 -16.12 -8.71
CA GLY A 223 6.75 -16.54 -9.14
C GLY A 223 7.81 -15.44 -9.20
N ASN A 224 7.42 -14.17 -9.35
CA ASN A 224 8.36 -13.05 -9.51
C ASN A 224 8.48 -12.26 -8.21
N ILE A 225 9.14 -12.88 -7.21
CA ILE A 225 9.31 -12.32 -5.86
C ILE A 225 10.76 -11.90 -5.65
N ILE A 226 10.96 -10.74 -5.05
CA ILE A 226 12.24 -10.29 -4.48
C ILE A 226 12.08 -10.15 -2.97
N ILE A 227 12.98 -10.77 -2.22
CA ILE A 227 13.05 -10.61 -0.77
C ILE A 227 14.09 -9.54 -0.45
N ALA A 228 13.66 -8.49 0.25
CA ALA A 228 14.49 -7.35 0.60
C ALA A 228 14.47 -7.10 2.13
N PRO A 229 15.20 -7.88 2.94
CA PRO A 229 15.08 -7.84 4.40
C PRO A 229 15.40 -6.47 5.01
N LEU A 230 16.31 -5.72 4.41
CA LEU A 230 16.76 -4.41 4.90
C LEU A 230 15.98 -3.23 4.30
N TYR A 231 14.97 -3.49 3.49
CA TYR A 231 14.13 -2.43 2.97
C TYR A 231 13.22 -1.89 4.06
N TYR A 232 13.43 -0.62 4.42
CA TYR A 232 12.64 0.03 5.47
C TYR A 232 11.26 0.48 4.96
N GLY A 233 11.15 0.79 3.67
CA GLY A 233 9.96 1.41 3.10
C GLY A 233 9.88 2.90 3.41
N ALA A 234 9.53 3.72 2.43
CA ALA A 234 9.08 5.06 2.72
C ALA A 234 7.62 4.97 3.18
N LEU A 235 7.34 5.23 4.45
CA LEU A 235 6.00 5.58 4.88
C LEU A 235 5.64 6.88 4.16
N ARG A 236 4.89 6.78 3.08
CA ARG A 236 4.39 7.93 2.33
C ARG A 236 3.07 8.39 2.92
#